data_55907d390bebd6dac9dd94b686c142a6
#
_entry.id   55907d390bebd6dac9dd94b686c142a6
#
_cell.length_a   1.000
_cell.length_b   1.000
_cell.length_c   1.000
_cell.angle_alpha   90.00
_cell.angle_beta   90.00
_cell.angle_gamma   90.00
#
_symmetry.space_group_name_H-M   'P 1'
#
loop_
_entity.id
_entity.type
_entity.pdbx_description
1 polymer ?
#
loop_
_entity_poly.entity_id
_entity_poly.type
_entity_poly.pdbx_seq_one_letter_code
_entity_poly.pdbx_strand_id
1 'polypeptide(L)'
;MIDVKELKTRYDEIAKNIKDRFMNVDLDKIVKDQEERAALLLEVENLRSKRNETAQKMKQKLDNETRQLYIQEGKEIKEALAEKEARLTVLDEQFKKEVMTIPNYASPEAPIGKEDKDSLAIKFYGEPTRFSFKAKDHVQLGEELDILDFDKGAKVSGQKFYYIKNKAVILQMALERYAMDIVVKHGFTPFITPDVAKEEILNGIGFNPRGAESNIYTIEGTDTCLVGTAEITLGGYYKDTILNKEDLPIKMNPFDESKAEPN
;
A
#
# COMPACT_ATOMS: atom_id res chain seq x y z
N MET A 1 1.11 -3.91 -6.26
CA MET A 1 2.44 -4.59 -6.10
C MET A 1 2.55 -5.64 -7.19
N ILE A 2 3.72 -5.76 -7.82
CA ILE A 2 3.98 -6.80 -8.83
C ILE A 2 4.03 -8.18 -8.15
N ASP A 3 3.48 -9.21 -8.81
CA ASP A 3 3.57 -10.58 -8.30
C ASP A 3 5.05 -11.04 -8.33
N VAL A 4 5.56 -11.43 -7.17
CA VAL A 4 6.92 -11.93 -7.02
C VAL A 4 7.25 -13.10 -7.95
N LYS A 5 6.24 -13.92 -8.29
CA LYS A 5 6.40 -15.05 -9.24
C LYS A 5 6.73 -14.60 -10.66
N GLU A 6 6.37 -13.36 -11.02
CA GLU A 6 6.60 -12.80 -12.34
C GLU A 6 7.99 -12.15 -12.51
N LEU A 7 8.73 -11.93 -11.42
CA LEU A 7 10.01 -11.21 -11.47
C LEU A 7 10.99 -11.78 -12.51
N LYS A 8 11.03 -13.09 -12.68
CA LYS A 8 11.89 -13.73 -13.69
C LYS A 8 11.23 -13.84 -15.06
N THR A 9 9.96 -14.22 -15.10
CA THR A 9 9.25 -14.49 -16.36
C THR A 9 8.92 -13.22 -17.13
N ARG A 10 8.79 -12.09 -16.44
CA ARG A 10 8.51 -10.77 -17.02
C ARG A 10 9.62 -9.75 -16.72
N TYR A 11 10.85 -10.23 -16.54
CA TYR A 11 11.98 -9.38 -16.17
C TYR A 11 12.14 -8.16 -17.08
N ASP A 12 12.19 -8.36 -18.41
CA ASP A 12 12.40 -7.27 -19.37
C ASP A 12 11.27 -6.23 -19.34
N GLU A 13 10.05 -6.68 -19.13
CA GLU A 13 8.88 -5.79 -19.01
C GLU A 13 8.93 -4.97 -17.71
N ILE A 14 9.31 -5.60 -16.61
CA ILE A 14 9.49 -4.92 -15.32
C ILE A 14 10.64 -3.91 -15.42
N ALA A 15 11.77 -4.30 -15.99
CA ALA A 15 12.93 -3.43 -16.18
C ALA A 15 12.58 -2.21 -17.06
N LYS A 16 11.83 -2.45 -18.15
CA LYS A 16 11.32 -1.36 -19.00
C LYS A 16 10.39 -0.43 -18.22
N ASN A 17 9.44 -0.97 -17.46
CA ASN A 17 8.50 -0.18 -16.65
C ASN A 17 9.21 0.67 -15.58
N ILE A 18 10.22 0.12 -14.89
CA ILE A 18 11.07 0.85 -13.95
C ILE A 18 11.75 2.04 -14.65
N LYS A 19 12.34 1.80 -15.82
CA LYS A 19 13.00 2.83 -16.63
C LYS A 19 12.02 3.91 -17.10
N ASP A 20 10.89 3.52 -17.65
CA ASP A 20 9.87 4.43 -18.19
C ASP A 20 9.24 5.31 -17.11
N ARG A 21 9.21 4.83 -15.87
CA ARG A 21 8.74 5.56 -14.69
C ARG A 21 9.86 6.31 -13.95
N PHE A 22 11.07 6.32 -14.51
CA PHE A 22 12.25 7.01 -13.96
C PHE A 22 12.58 6.62 -12.52
N MET A 23 12.25 5.39 -12.11
CA MET A 23 12.52 4.86 -10.77
C MET A 23 13.93 4.29 -10.70
N ASN A 24 14.56 4.42 -9.53
CA ASN A 24 15.87 3.83 -9.26
C ASN A 24 15.69 2.55 -8.44
N VAL A 25 15.57 1.41 -9.11
CA VAL A 25 15.36 0.09 -8.51
C VAL A 25 16.41 -0.88 -9.05
N ASP A 26 17.11 -1.55 -8.16
CA ASP A 26 18.06 -2.63 -8.52
C ASP A 26 17.31 -3.95 -8.69
N LEU A 27 16.75 -4.15 -9.89
CA LEU A 27 15.96 -5.34 -10.21
C LEU A 27 16.82 -6.61 -10.20
N ASP A 28 18.10 -6.52 -10.61
CA ASP A 28 19.02 -7.68 -10.61
C ASP A 28 19.24 -8.21 -9.20
N LYS A 29 19.47 -7.29 -8.25
CA LYS A 29 19.59 -7.64 -6.84
C LYS A 29 18.33 -8.30 -6.31
N ILE A 30 17.16 -7.74 -6.60
CA ILE A 30 15.87 -8.29 -6.13
C ILE A 30 15.65 -9.71 -6.67
N VAL A 31 15.96 -9.97 -7.94
CA VAL A 31 15.86 -11.32 -8.53
C VAL A 31 16.83 -12.29 -7.87
N LYS A 32 18.07 -11.84 -7.61
CA LYS A 32 19.07 -12.66 -6.90
C LYS A 32 18.63 -13.00 -5.47
N ASP A 33 18.08 -12.03 -4.75
CA ASP A 33 17.59 -12.24 -3.38
C ASP A 33 16.37 -13.19 -3.37
N GLN A 34 15.51 -13.15 -4.40
CA GLN A 34 14.44 -14.12 -4.60
C GLN A 34 14.99 -15.54 -4.76
N GLU A 35 16.06 -15.72 -5.55
CA GLU A 35 16.69 -17.03 -5.75
C GLU A 35 17.33 -17.57 -4.47
N GLU A 36 18.08 -16.72 -3.77
CA GLU A 36 18.70 -17.10 -2.48
C GLU A 36 17.63 -17.47 -1.45
N ARG A 37 16.56 -16.68 -1.37
CA ARG A 37 15.41 -16.94 -0.50
C ARG A 37 14.75 -18.29 -0.81
N ALA A 38 14.51 -18.59 -2.09
CA ALA A 38 13.91 -19.85 -2.51
C ALA A 38 14.80 -21.06 -2.17
N ALA A 39 16.11 -20.95 -2.40
CA ALA A 39 17.09 -21.99 -2.04
C ALA A 39 17.12 -22.21 -0.53
N LEU A 40 17.19 -21.14 0.25
CA LEU A 40 17.24 -21.21 1.71
C LEU A 40 15.96 -21.80 2.30
N LEU A 41 14.79 -21.45 1.74
CA LEU A 41 13.51 -22.03 2.15
C LEU A 41 13.50 -23.55 1.93
N LEU A 42 13.96 -24.02 0.78
CA LEU A 42 14.07 -25.45 0.48
C LEU A 42 15.01 -26.17 1.46
N GLU A 43 16.12 -25.54 1.83
CA GLU A 43 17.04 -26.11 2.83
C GLU A 43 16.37 -26.21 4.21
N VAL A 44 15.63 -25.17 4.64
CA VAL A 44 14.88 -25.18 5.90
C VAL A 44 13.81 -26.28 5.90
N GLU A 45 13.06 -26.43 4.80
CA GLU A 45 12.06 -27.50 4.67
C GLU A 45 12.69 -28.90 4.74
N ASN A 46 13.81 -29.11 4.08
CA ASN A 46 14.56 -30.36 4.12
C ASN A 46 15.07 -30.68 5.55
N LEU A 47 15.59 -29.68 6.26
CA LEU A 47 16.04 -29.86 7.65
C LEU A 47 14.85 -30.17 8.59
N ARG A 48 13.69 -29.53 8.37
CA ARG A 48 12.46 -29.82 9.12
C ARG A 48 11.99 -31.26 8.87
N SER A 49 12.03 -31.72 7.61
CA SER A 49 11.74 -33.14 7.29
C SER A 49 12.67 -34.10 7.99
N LYS A 50 13.98 -33.89 7.89
CA LYS A 50 15.00 -34.72 8.58
C LYS A 50 14.79 -34.73 10.11
N ARG A 51 14.51 -33.58 10.71
CA ARG A 51 14.20 -33.49 12.14
C ARG A 51 13.01 -34.38 12.51
N ASN A 52 11.94 -34.33 11.71
CA ASN A 52 10.73 -35.12 11.95
C ASN A 52 11.03 -36.63 11.78
N GLU A 53 11.83 -37.03 10.78
CA GLU A 53 12.24 -38.41 10.55
C GLU A 53 13.09 -38.93 11.72
N THR A 54 14.10 -38.16 12.15
CA THR A 54 14.92 -38.51 13.30
C THR A 54 14.10 -38.66 14.59
N ALA A 55 13.15 -37.73 14.80
CA ALA A 55 12.21 -37.79 15.91
C ALA A 55 11.30 -39.04 15.88
N GLN A 56 10.88 -39.50 14.69
CA GLN A 56 10.12 -40.74 14.54
C GLN A 56 10.96 -41.97 14.82
N LYS A 57 12.21 -42.00 14.31
CA LYS A 57 13.16 -43.12 14.59
C LYS A 57 13.44 -43.25 16.08
N MET A 58 13.55 -42.12 16.79
CA MET A 58 13.78 -42.11 18.26
C MET A 58 12.61 -42.69 19.08
N LYS A 59 11.41 -42.81 18.53
CA LYS A 59 10.27 -43.47 19.20
C LYS A 59 10.34 -45.00 19.17
N GLN A 60 11.23 -45.58 18.34
CA GLN A 60 11.41 -47.03 18.23
C GLN A 60 12.30 -47.54 19.34
N LYS A 61 12.28 -48.89 19.56
CA LYS A 61 13.16 -49.52 20.50
C LYS A 61 14.55 -49.60 19.89
N LEU A 62 15.48 -48.78 20.38
CA LEU A 62 16.85 -48.65 19.87
C LEU A 62 17.85 -49.13 20.91
N ASP A 63 18.99 -49.63 20.46
CA ASP A 63 20.16 -49.83 21.31
C ASP A 63 20.77 -48.47 21.73
N ASN A 64 21.65 -48.49 22.74
CA ASN A 64 22.20 -47.25 23.31
C ASN A 64 23.09 -46.48 22.32
N GLU A 65 23.82 -47.17 21.46
CA GLU A 65 24.76 -46.59 20.50
C GLU A 65 23.98 -45.85 19.40
N THR A 66 23.01 -46.51 18.78
CA THR A 66 22.11 -45.91 17.78
C THR A 66 21.32 -44.75 18.36
N ARG A 67 20.89 -44.85 19.61
CA ARG A 67 20.18 -43.75 20.29
C ARG A 67 21.07 -42.53 20.46
N GLN A 68 22.32 -42.67 20.83
CA GLN A 68 23.27 -41.56 20.95
C GLN A 68 23.55 -40.88 19.60
N LEU A 69 23.68 -41.69 18.54
CA LEU A 69 23.83 -41.15 17.18
C LEU A 69 22.65 -40.26 16.79
N TYR A 70 21.40 -40.70 17.01
CA TYR A 70 20.22 -39.86 16.71
C TYR A 70 20.10 -38.64 17.61
N ILE A 71 20.56 -38.67 18.85
CA ILE A 71 20.63 -37.51 19.73
C ILE A 71 21.61 -36.48 19.17
N GLN A 72 22.77 -36.93 18.72
CA GLN A 72 23.78 -36.05 18.13
C GLN A 72 23.28 -35.44 16.81
N GLU A 73 22.75 -36.28 15.91
CA GLU A 73 22.14 -35.84 14.65
C GLU A 73 21.02 -34.81 14.91
N GLY A 74 20.15 -35.06 15.90
CA GLY A 74 19.07 -34.12 16.27
C GLY A 74 19.57 -32.78 16.79
N LYS A 75 20.73 -32.74 17.49
CA LYS A 75 21.35 -31.48 17.91
C LYS A 75 21.89 -30.71 16.71
N GLU A 76 22.61 -31.37 15.81
CA GLU A 76 23.19 -30.77 14.62
C GLU A 76 22.09 -30.20 13.70
N ILE A 77 21.00 -30.97 13.49
CA ILE A 77 19.84 -30.49 12.72
C ILE A 77 19.19 -29.26 13.40
N LYS A 78 19.07 -29.26 14.72
CA LYS A 78 18.48 -28.14 15.47
C LYS A 78 19.31 -26.88 15.34
N GLU A 79 20.64 -27.00 15.46
CA GLU A 79 21.55 -25.85 15.32
C GLU A 79 21.53 -25.28 13.88
N ALA A 80 21.66 -26.15 12.86
CA ALA A 80 21.59 -25.77 11.46
C ALA A 80 20.24 -25.17 11.10
N LEU A 81 19.14 -25.70 11.65
CA LEU A 81 17.80 -25.16 11.41
C LEU A 81 17.65 -23.75 12.01
N ALA A 82 18.12 -23.54 13.25
CA ALA A 82 18.04 -22.23 13.90
C ALA A 82 18.84 -21.17 13.15
N GLU A 83 20.04 -21.48 12.66
CA GLU A 83 20.86 -20.57 11.85
C GLU A 83 20.16 -20.21 10.54
N LYS A 84 19.67 -21.22 9.81
CA LYS A 84 19.02 -20.99 8.50
C LYS A 84 17.67 -20.29 8.62
N GLU A 85 16.86 -20.58 9.64
CA GLU A 85 15.61 -19.86 9.91
C GLU A 85 15.86 -18.39 10.26
N ALA A 86 16.89 -18.10 11.08
CA ALA A 86 17.27 -16.73 11.39
C ALA A 86 17.70 -15.97 10.14
N ARG A 87 18.53 -16.58 9.27
CA ARG A 87 18.94 -15.98 7.99
C ARG A 87 17.75 -15.76 7.05
N LEU A 88 16.85 -16.75 6.96
CA LEU A 88 15.64 -16.63 6.13
C LEU A 88 14.75 -15.49 6.59
N THR A 89 14.58 -15.32 7.91
CA THR A 89 13.78 -14.20 8.46
C THR A 89 14.35 -12.85 8.04
N VAL A 90 15.66 -12.66 8.15
CA VAL A 90 16.33 -11.40 7.75
C VAL A 90 16.18 -11.17 6.25
N LEU A 91 16.39 -12.22 5.44
CA LEU A 91 16.28 -12.13 3.99
C LEU A 91 14.82 -11.85 3.54
N ASP A 92 13.82 -12.46 4.21
CA ASP A 92 12.40 -12.22 3.95
C ASP A 92 12.01 -10.75 4.19
N GLU A 93 12.46 -10.18 5.30
CA GLU A 93 12.19 -8.77 5.62
C GLU A 93 12.86 -7.81 4.63
N GLN A 94 14.12 -8.09 4.27
CA GLN A 94 14.85 -7.30 3.27
C GLN A 94 14.18 -7.40 1.90
N PHE A 95 13.94 -8.61 1.42
CA PHE A 95 13.31 -8.86 0.13
C PHE A 95 11.93 -8.21 0.02
N LYS A 96 11.11 -8.29 1.08
CA LYS A 96 9.81 -7.63 1.13
C LYS A 96 9.93 -6.11 0.93
N LYS A 97 10.88 -5.46 1.59
CA LYS A 97 11.13 -4.02 1.42
C LYS A 97 11.56 -3.67 0.00
N GLU A 98 12.45 -4.46 -0.57
CA GLU A 98 12.98 -4.23 -1.92
C GLU A 98 11.91 -4.43 -3.01
N VAL A 99 11.11 -5.48 -2.93
CA VAL A 99 10.01 -5.73 -3.87
C VAL A 99 8.98 -4.59 -3.85
N MET A 100 8.74 -3.98 -2.69
CA MET A 100 7.83 -2.82 -2.58
C MET A 100 8.34 -1.57 -3.30
N THR A 101 9.62 -1.49 -3.65
CA THR A 101 10.15 -0.38 -4.45
C THR A 101 9.85 -0.49 -5.94
N ILE A 102 9.46 -1.68 -6.41
CA ILE A 102 9.12 -1.89 -7.82
C ILE A 102 7.77 -1.23 -8.11
N PRO A 103 7.70 -0.28 -9.05
CA PRO A 103 6.46 0.39 -9.39
C PRO A 103 5.48 -0.54 -10.10
N ASN A 104 4.19 -0.37 -9.87
CA ASN A 104 3.16 -1.04 -10.65
C ASN A 104 3.28 -0.71 -12.14
N TYR A 105 2.82 -1.61 -13.01
CA TYR A 105 2.85 -1.38 -14.45
C TYR A 105 2.06 -0.12 -14.83
N ALA A 106 2.68 0.72 -15.64
CA ALA A 106 1.98 1.82 -16.29
C ALA A 106 1.09 1.27 -17.41
N SER A 107 -0.03 1.94 -17.70
CA SER A 107 -0.82 1.62 -18.89
C SER A 107 0.02 1.80 -20.16
N PRO A 108 -0.06 0.89 -21.15
CA PRO A 108 0.62 1.08 -22.44
C PRO A 108 0.23 2.36 -23.18
N GLU A 109 -0.95 2.90 -22.89
CA GLU A 109 -1.47 4.14 -23.49
C GLU A 109 -0.97 5.40 -22.77
N ALA A 110 -0.39 5.25 -21.56
CA ALA A 110 0.11 6.39 -20.81
C ALA A 110 1.39 6.95 -21.45
N PRO A 111 1.51 8.26 -21.64
CA PRO A 111 2.74 8.87 -22.12
C PRO A 111 3.87 8.68 -21.12
N ILE A 112 5.10 8.52 -21.63
CA ILE A 112 6.30 8.48 -20.79
C ILE A 112 6.68 9.92 -20.45
N GLY A 113 6.67 10.25 -19.15
CA GLY A 113 6.97 11.59 -18.68
C GLY A 113 7.35 11.61 -17.21
N LYS A 114 7.99 12.70 -16.77
CA LYS A 114 8.40 12.91 -15.37
C LYS A 114 7.49 13.87 -14.62
N GLU A 115 6.81 14.75 -15.35
CA GLU A 115 6.09 15.88 -14.78
C GLU A 115 4.69 15.98 -15.40
N ASP A 116 3.80 16.67 -14.76
CA ASP A 116 2.40 16.86 -15.20
C ASP A 116 2.29 17.45 -16.61
N LYS A 117 3.27 18.28 -17.01
CA LYS A 117 3.33 18.85 -18.36
C LYS A 117 3.55 17.81 -19.46
N ASP A 118 4.05 16.63 -19.11
CA ASP A 118 4.24 15.53 -20.05
C ASP A 118 2.94 14.73 -20.28
N SER A 119 1.89 15.03 -19.52
CA SER A 119 0.56 14.43 -19.65
C SER A 119 -0.11 14.86 -20.94
N LEU A 120 -0.74 13.89 -21.64
CA LEU A 120 -1.46 14.14 -22.88
C LEU A 120 -2.95 14.36 -22.59
N ALA A 121 -3.49 15.50 -23.00
CA ALA A 121 -4.94 15.74 -22.95
C ALA A 121 -5.63 14.91 -24.04
N ILE A 122 -6.38 13.88 -23.65
CA ILE A 122 -7.05 12.93 -24.57
C ILE A 122 -8.49 13.31 -24.88
N LYS A 123 -9.09 14.19 -24.07
CA LYS A 123 -10.48 14.61 -24.25
C LYS A 123 -10.70 16.03 -23.70
N PHE A 124 -11.45 16.82 -24.44
CA PHE A 124 -11.90 18.13 -24.01
C PHE A 124 -13.42 18.14 -23.98
N TYR A 125 -13.99 18.87 -23.02
CA TYR A 125 -15.42 19.06 -22.92
C TYR A 125 -15.73 20.56 -22.70
N GLY A 126 -16.51 21.14 -23.62
CA GLY A 126 -16.87 22.57 -23.59
C GLY A 126 -15.67 23.48 -23.90
N GLU A 127 -15.93 24.76 -23.79
CA GLU A 127 -14.94 25.83 -23.97
C GLU A 127 -14.76 26.56 -22.63
N PRO A 128 -13.52 26.91 -22.23
CA PRO A 128 -13.30 27.75 -21.07
C PRO A 128 -14.02 29.08 -21.19
N THR A 129 -14.76 29.47 -20.16
CA THR A 129 -15.48 30.78 -20.15
C THR A 129 -14.46 31.89 -20.22
N ARG A 130 -14.65 32.80 -21.21
CA ARG A 130 -13.86 34.03 -21.34
C ARG A 130 -14.61 35.16 -20.65
N PHE A 131 -14.07 35.61 -19.53
CA PHE A 131 -14.61 36.73 -18.79
C PHE A 131 -14.16 38.07 -19.41
N SER A 132 -15.03 39.07 -19.42
CA SER A 132 -14.70 40.46 -19.81
C SER A 132 -13.99 41.23 -18.68
N PHE A 133 -13.81 40.63 -17.54
CA PHE A 133 -13.15 41.16 -16.35
C PHE A 133 -12.07 40.20 -15.85
N LYS A 134 -11.18 40.65 -14.98
CA LYS A 134 -10.19 39.82 -14.33
C LYS A 134 -10.88 38.92 -13.31
N ALA A 135 -10.93 37.60 -13.60
CA ALA A 135 -11.48 36.60 -12.67
C ALA A 135 -10.62 36.55 -11.39
N LYS A 136 -11.30 36.45 -10.25
CA LYS A 136 -10.68 36.17 -8.96
C LYS A 136 -10.48 34.69 -8.80
N ASP A 137 -9.42 34.27 -8.09
CA ASP A 137 -9.23 32.89 -7.73
C ASP A 137 -10.13 32.48 -6.54
N HIS A 138 -10.08 31.21 -6.18
CA HIS A 138 -10.90 30.63 -5.11
C HIS A 138 -10.54 31.17 -3.72
N VAL A 139 -9.28 31.57 -3.47
CA VAL A 139 -8.84 32.15 -2.20
C VAL A 139 -9.46 33.53 -2.04
N GLN A 140 -9.27 34.39 -3.04
CA GLN A 140 -9.85 35.74 -3.04
C GLN A 140 -11.37 35.73 -2.87
N LEU A 141 -12.05 34.82 -3.60
CA LEU A 141 -13.51 34.67 -3.49
C LEU A 141 -13.91 34.14 -2.11
N GLY A 142 -13.16 33.17 -1.58
CA GLY A 142 -13.43 32.57 -0.29
C GLY A 142 -13.33 33.56 0.86
N GLU A 143 -12.33 34.43 0.83
CA GLU A 143 -12.13 35.48 1.82
C GLU A 143 -13.18 36.59 1.70
N GLU A 144 -13.42 37.10 0.49
CA GLU A 144 -14.42 38.18 0.25
C GLU A 144 -15.84 37.75 0.60
N LEU A 145 -16.21 36.51 0.33
CA LEU A 145 -17.51 35.94 0.69
C LEU A 145 -17.58 35.44 2.13
N ASP A 146 -16.51 35.56 2.88
CA ASP A 146 -16.39 35.09 4.27
C ASP A 146 -16.74 33.60 4.43
N ILE A 147 -16.26 32.77 3.51
CA ILE A 147 -16.51 31.31 3.50
C ILE A 147 -15.28 30.45 3.68
N LEU A 148 -14.09 31.05 3.58
CA LEU A 148 -12.80 30.42 3.90
C LEU A 148 -12.01 31.30 4.87
N ASP A 149 -11.21 30.68 5.74
CA ASP A 149 -10.34 31.37 6.70
C ASP A 149 -9.01 30.64 6.84
N PHE A 150 -8.02 31.09 6.09
CA PHE A 150 -6.67 30.50 6.07
C PHE A 150 -5.83 30.95 7.25
N ASP A 151 -5.96 32.22 7.68
CA ASP A 151 -5.16 32.77 8.76
C ASP A 151 -5.42 32.02 10.09
N LYS A 152 -6.69 31.78 10.39
CA LYS A 152 -7.05 31.02 11.59
C LYS A 152 -6.73 29.54 11.47
N GLY A 153 -6.85 28.96 10.28
CA GLY A 153 -6.41 27.61 10.00
C GLY A 153 -4.92 27.44 10.27
N ALA A 154 -4.10 28.32 9.72
CA ALA A 154 -2.65 28.32 9.93
C ALA A 154 -2.28 28.54 11.41
N LYS A 155 -3.00 29.42 12.11
CA LYS A 155 -2.77 29.70 13.54
C LYS A 155 -3.05 28.49 14.43
N VAL A 156 -4.06 27.67 14.13
CA VAL A 156 -4.53 26.59 14.99
C VAL A 156 -3.83 25.27 14.63
N SER A 157 -3.68 24.98 13.34
CA SER A 157 -3.23 23.67 12.87
C SER A 157 -1.91 23.70 12.08
N GLY A 158 -1.40 24.89 11.77
CA GLY A 158 -0.17 25.07 10.98
C GLY A 158 -0.47 25.50 9.54
N GLN A 159 0.62 25.73 8.78
CA GLN A 159 0.54 26.19 7.38
C GLN A 159 -0.32 25.25 6.54
N LYS A 160 -1.06 25.85 5.57
CA LYS A 160 -1.92 25.18 4.61
C LYS A 160 -3.24 24.62 5.15
N PHE A 161 -3.48 24.62 6.46
CA PHE A 161 -4.80 24.35 7.02
C PHE A 161 -5.73 25.57 6.86
N TYR A 162 -7.02 25.32 6.75
CA TYR A 162 -8.04 26.34 6.59
C TYR A 162 -9.35 25.93 7.25
N TYR A 163 -10.19 26.91 7.54
CA TYR A 163 -11.58 26.68 7.92
C TYR A 163 -12.51 26.96 6.76
N ILE A 164 -13.46 26.05 6.54
CA ILE A 164 -14.65 26.31 5.75
C ILE A 164 -15.73 26.78 6.69
N LYS A 165 -16.43 27.87 6.35
CA LYS A 165 -17.46 28.45 7.21
C LYS A 165 -18.68 28.94 6.46
N ASN A 166 -19.74 29.32 7.18
CA ASN A 166 -20.95 29.91 6.65
C ASN A 166 -21.61 29.06 5.55
N LYS A 167 -21.96 29.68 4.44
CA LYS A 167 -22.66 29.03 3.33
C LYS A 167 -21.84 27.93 2.64
N ALA A 168 -20.50 27.98 2.71
CA ALA A 168 -19.69 26.94 2.10
C ALA A 168 -19.83 25.60 2.83
N VAL A 169 -20.05 25.60 4.15
CA VAL A 169 -20.37 24.36 4.89
C VAL A 169 -21.65 23.72 4.37
N ILE A 170 -22.68 24.53 4.18
CA ILE A 170 -23.97 24.04 3.65
C ILE A 170 -23.83 23.56 2.20
N LEU A 171 -23.03 24.25 1.38
CA LEU A 171 -22.74 23.83 0.01
C LEU A 171 -21.99 22.49 -0.02
N GLN A 172 -20.97 22.30 0.84
CA GLN A 172 -20.24 21.05 0.97
C GLN A 172 -21.23 19.90 1.28
N MET A 173 -22.03 20.03 2.33
CA MET A 173 -23.01 19.01 2.70
C MET A 173 -24.01 18.71 1.58
N ALA A 174 -24.43 19.73 0.82
CA ALA A 174 -25.33 19.55 -0.31
C ALA A 174 -24.66 18.76 -1.46
N LEU A 175 -23.39 19.03 -1.76
CA LEU A 175 -22.63 18.32 -2.77
C LEU A 175 -22.39 16.85 -2.37
N GLU A 176 -22.05 16.62 -1.11
CA GLU A 176 -21.89 15.27 -0.53
C GLU A 176 -23.19 14.47 -0.64
N ARG A 177 -24.31 15.08 -0.25
CA ARG A 177 -25.64 14.46 -0.39
C ARG A 177 -25.99 14.16 -1.84
N TYR A 178 -25.70 15.09 -2.76
CA TYR A 178 -25.94 14.91 -4.19
C TYR A 178 -25.13 13.76 -4.77
N ALA A 179 -23.84 13.69 -4.44
CA ALA A 179 -22.97 12.59 -4.84
C ALA A 179 -23.48 11.25 -4.31
N MET A 180 -23.83 11.19 -3.00
CA MET A 180 -24.37 10.01 -2.37
C MET A 180 -25.65 9.49 -3.04
N ASP A 181 -26.58 10.37 -3.37
CA ASP A 181 -27.82 10.00 -4.04
C ASP A 181 -27.58 9.41 -5.44
N ILE A 182 -26.54 9.87 -6.13
CA ILE A 182 -26.13 9.31 -7.44
C ILE A 182 -25.54 7.92 -7.28
N VAL A 183 -24.55 7.74 -6.41
CA VAL A 183 -23.83 6.47 -6.30
C VAL A 183 -24.74 5.37 -5.76
N VAL A 184 -25.64 5.68 -4.83
CA VAL A 184 -26.65 4.71 -4.33
C VAL A 184 -27.58 4.26 -5.45
N LYS A 185 -28.04 5.17 -6.35
CA LYS A 185 -28.84 4.80 -7.53
C LYS A 185 -28.09 3.87 -8.49
N HIS A 186 -26.76 3.95 -8.53
CA HIS A 186 -25.90 3.06 -9.32
C HIS A 186 -25.55 1.74 -8.60
N GLY A 187 -26.17 1.47 -7.44
CA GLY A 187 -26.01 0.23 -6.70
C GLY A 187 -24.72 0.14 -5.88
N PHE A 188 -24.13 1.27 -5.52
CA PHE A 188 -23.03 1.31 -4.57
C PHE A 188 -23.55 1.30 -3.14
N THR A 189 -22.86 0.57 -2.26
CA THR A 189 -23.10 0.62 -0.82
C THR A 189 -22.32 1.80 -0.23
N PRO A 190 -22.99 2.76 0.42
CA PRO A 190 -22.32 3.88 1.06
C PRO A 190 -21.62 3.46 2.36
N PHE A 191 -20.45 4.00 2.62
CA PHE A 191 -19.66 3.78 3.82
C PHE A 191 -19.25 5.11 4.45
N ILE A 192 -19.27 5.18 5.77
CA ILE A 192 -18.51 6.14 6.57
C ILE A 192 -17.32 5.36 7.10
N THR A 193 -16.11 5.82 6.79
CA THR A 193 -14.88 5.09 7.10
C THR A 193 -14.17 5.68 8.31
N PRO A 194 -13.35 4.90 9.05
CA PRO A 194 -12.47 5.46 10.08
C PRO A 194 -11.43 6.41 9.48
N ASP A 195 -11.04 7.44 10.22
CA ASP A 195 -9.98 8.39 9.84
C ASP A 195 -8.56 7.84 10.08
N VAL A 196 -8.46 6.62 10.59
CA VAL A 196 -7.20 5.94 10.88
C VAL A 196 -7.18 4.52 10.29
N ALA A 197 -6.01 4.07 9.86
CA ALA A 197 -5.79 2.71 9.42
C ALA A 197 -4.44 2.18 9.93
N LYS A 198 -4.30 0.86 10.01
CA LYS A 198 -3.02 0.22 10.35
C LYS A 198 -2.00 0.40 9.21
N GLU A 199 -0.74 0.57 9.56
CA GLU A 199 0.36 0.69 8.59
C GLU A 199 0.37 -0.46 7.55
N GLU A 200 0.03 -1.69 7.97
CA GLU A 200 -0.02 -2.83 7.06
C GLU A 200 -1.06 -2.65 5.94
N ILE A 201 -2.18 -1.96 6.22
CA ILE A 201 -3.22 -1.66 5.22
C ILE A 201 -2.69 -0.63 4.21
N LEU A 202 -2.09 0.46 4.71
CA LEU A 202 -1.50 1.48 3.85
C LEU A 202 -0.44 0.88 2.93
N ASN A 203 0.47 0.08 3.49
CA ASN A 203 1.50 -0.61 2.72
C ASN A 203 0.90 -1.58 1.68
N GLY A 204 -0.19 -2.26 2.03
CA GLY A 204 -0.89 -3.22 1.16
C GLY A 204 -1.46 -2.59 -0.11
N ILE A 205 -1.92 -1.35 -0.02
CA ILE A 205 -2.49 -0.59 -1.17
C ILE A 205 -1.49 0.38 -1.81
N GLY A 206 -0.23 0.37 -1.37
CA GLY A 206 0.85 1.11 -2.02
C GLY A 206 1.20 2.47 -1.42
N PHE A 207 0.57 2.86 -0.32
CA PHE A 207 1.00 4.00 0.48
C PHE A 207 2.11 3.55 1.43
N ASN A 208 3.27 4.19 1.39
CA ASN A 208 4.39 3.90 2.29
C ASN A 208 4.46 4.94 3.41
N PRO A 209 3.79 4.73 4.56
CA PRO A 209 3.63 5.76 5.59
C PRO A 209 4.93 6.18 6.26
N ARG A 210 5.98 5.37 6.16
CA ARG A 210 7.32 5.67 6.72
C ARG A 210 8.39 5.87 5.64
N GLY A 211 8.00 6.01 4.39
CA GLY A 211 8.92 6.34 3.30
C GLY A 211 9.46 7.77 3.40
N ALA A 212 10.60 8.02 2.77
CA ALA A 212 11.25 9.33 2.80
C ALA A 212 10.39 10.47 2.19
N GLU A 213 9.47 10.12 1.31
CA GLU A 213 8.54 11.05 0.64
C GLU A 213 7.10 10.92 1.16
N SER A 214 6.93 10.33 2.36
CA SER A 214 5.60 10.12 2.91
C SER A 214 4.99 11.42 3.40
N ASN A 215 3.77 11.70 2.96
CA ASN A 215 2.90 12.77 3.44
C ASN A 215 1.84 12.24 4.44
N ILE A 216 2.13 11.14 5.12
CA ILE A 216 1.18 10.48 6.02
C ILE A 216 1.56 10.77 7.47
N TYR A 217 0.59 11.23 8.26
CA TYR A 217 0.75 11.37 9.71
C TYR A 217 0.67 10.01 10.40
N THR A 218 1.72 9.64 11.12
CA THR A 218 1.75 8.44 11.98
C THR A 218 1.39 8.81 13.42
N ILE A 219 0.68 7.91 14.11
CA ILE A 219 0.34 8.11 15.52
C ILE A 219 1.43 7.45 16.38
N GLU A 220 2.11 8.26 17.20
CA GLU A 220 3.20 7.80 18.04
C GLU A 220 2.72 6.72 19.03
N GLY A 221 3.53 5.67 19.21
CA GLY A 221 3.24 4.56 20.12
C GLY A 221 2.22 3.56 19.61
N THR A 222 1.80 3.67 18.34
CA THR A 222 0.86 2.75 17.69
C THR A 222 1.38 2.28 16.33
N ASP A 223 0.67 1.31 15.73
CA ASP A 223 0.87 0.85 14.35
C ASP A 223 -0.14 1.52 13.38
N THR A 224 -0.72 2.66 13.76
CA THR A 224 -1.77 3.34 13.00
C THR A 224 -1.31 4.67 12.43
N CYS A 225 -1.95 5.08 11.35
CA CYS A 225 -1.73 6.35 10.66
C CYS A 225 -3.07 7.03 10.39
N LEU A 226 -3.06 8.36 10.29
CA LEU A 226 -4.19 9.07 9.71
C LEU A 226 -4.30 8.72 8.22
N VAL A 227 -5.52 8.62 7.71
CA VAL A 227 -5.78 8.35 6.30
C VAL A 227 -6.10 9.65 5.56
N GLY A 228 -5.49 9.86 4.40
CA GLY A 228 -5.79 10.99 3.51
C GLY A 228 -6.89 10.70 2.51
N THR A 229 -7.29 9.44 2.39
CA THR A 229 -8.35 8.98 1.49
C THR A 229 -9.01 7.72 2.02
N ALA A 230 -10.31 7.63 1.89
CA ALA A 230 -11.07 6.44 2.30
C ALA A 230 -10.79 5.19 1.44
N GLU A 231 -10.13 5.33 0.31
CA GLU A 231 -9.59 4.22 -0.48
C GLU A 231 -8.73 3.30 0.38
N ILE A 232 -7.95 3.87 1.32
CA ILE A 232 -7.10 3.13 2.24
C ILE A 232 -7.93 2.17 3.10
N THR A 233 -8.95 2.68 3.77
CA THR A 233 -9.79 1.89 4.69
C THR A 233 -10.66 0.89 3.95
N LEU A 234 -11.24 1.26 2.81
CA LEU A 234 -12.01 0.34 1.97
C LEU A 234 -11.15 -0.73 1.31
N GLY A 235 -9.92 -0.42 0.90
CA GLY A 235 -8.97 -1.41 0.38
C GLY A 235 -8.62 -2.50 1.39
N GLY A 236 -8.62 -2.15 2.69
CA GLY A 236 -8.42 -3.10 3.78
C GLY A 236 -9.68 -3.85 4.23
N TYR A 237 -10.89 -3.42 3.81
CA TYR A 237 -12.16 -3.93 4.36
C TYR A 237 -12.34 -5.44 4.20
N TYR A 238 -11.93 -6.00 3.08
CA TYR A 238 -11.98 -7.43 2.80
C TYR A 238 -10.64 -8.15 2.95
N LYS A 239 -9.66 -7.52 3.62
CA LYS A 239 -8.38 -8.18 3.90
C LYS A 239 -8.60 -9.53 4.59
N ASP A 240 -7.86 -10.55 4.19
CA ASP A 240 -7.93 -11.92 4.74
C ASP A 240 -9.32 -12.57 4.66
N THR A 241 -10.19 -12.11 3.74
CA THR A 241 -11.55 -12.64 3.54
C THR A 241 -11.63 -13.36 2.18
N ILE A 242 -12.21 -14.55 2.18
CA ILE A 242 -12.56 -15.28 0.95
C ILE A 242 -13.99 -14.88 0.56
N LEU A 243 -14.13 -14.25 -0.60
CA LEU A 243 -15.42 -13.82 -1.14
C LEU A 243 -16.00 -14.90 -2.07
N ASN A 244 -17.32 -15.05 -2.07
CA ASN A 244 -17.98 -15.89 -3.05
C ASN A 244 -18.01 -15.19 -4.42
N LYS A 245 -17.93 -15.99 -5.49
CA LYS A 245 -17.95 -15.46 -6.84
C LYS A 245 -19.25 -14.73 -7.18
N GLU A 246 -20.35 -15.19 -6.60
CA GLU A 246 -21.70 -14.66 -6.80
C GLU A 246 -21.87 -13.27 -6.19
N ASP A 247 -21.05 -12.91 -5.20
CA ASP A 247 -21.10 -11.60 -4.52
C ASP A 247 -20.37 -10.51 -5.32
N LEU A 248 -19.67 -10.89 -6.41
CA LEU A 248 -18.88 -9.96 -7.21
C LEU A 248 -19.64 -9.45 -8.45
N PRO A 249 -19.46 -8.19 -8.84
CA PRO A 249 -18.61 -7.17 -8.23
C PRO A 249 -19.24 -6.51 -7.00
N ILE A 250 -18.45 -6.27 -5.96
CA ILE A 250 -18.86 -5.49 -4.80
C ILE A 250 -18.57 -4.01 -5.09
N LYS A 251 -19.61 -3.18 -5.02
CA LYS A 251 -19.51 -1.75 -5.27
C LYS A 251 -19.59 -0.99 -3.94
N MET A 252 -18.50 -0.37 -3.53
CA MET A 252 -18.40 0.42 -2.30
C MET A 252 -18.13 1.87 -2.64
N ASN A 253 -18.77 2.78 -1.91
CA ASN A 253 -18.51 4.21 -2.03
C ASN A 253 -18.28 4.79 -0.63
N PRO A 254 -17.07 5.29 -0.34
CA PRO A 254 -16.81 5.92 0.92
C PRO A 254 -17.37 7.34 0.93
N PHE A 255 -17.93 7.71 2.06
CA PHE A 255 -18.11 9.07 2.46
C PHE A 255 -16.93 9.44 3.34
N ASP A 256 -16.07 10.30 2.84
CA ASP A 256 -14.82 10.65 3.50
C ASP A 256 -14.79 12.15 3.75
N GLU A 257 -14.77 12.52 5.03
CA GLU A 257 -14.51 13.88 5.48
C GLU A 257 -13.02 14.09 5.82
N SER A 258 -12.19 13.04 5.71
CA SER A 258 -10.79 13.13 6.11
C SER A 258 -10.02 14.08 5.19
N LYS A 259 -9.46 15.12 5.78
CA LYS A 259 -8.59 16.10 5.14
C LYS A 259 -7.19 16.09 5.77
N ALA A 260 -6.76 14.89 6.16
CA ALA A 260 -5.52 14.71 6.92
C ALA A 260 -4.27 14.57 6.03
N GLU A 261 -4.30 15.09 4.80
CA GLU A 261 -3.08 15.16 4.00
C GLU A 261 -2.30 16.45 4.32
N PRO A 262 -1.06 16.33 4.82
CA PRO A 262 -0.14 17.46 4.84
C PRO A 262 0.29 17.74 3.39
N ASN A 263 -0.17 18.85 2.86
CA ASN A 263 0.26 19.33 1.54
C ASN A 263 1.69 19.87 1.58
#